data_9be27a17a104eec43385f1adc7512b6b
#
_entry.id   9be27a17a104eec43385f1adc7512b6b
#
_cell.length_a   1.000
_cell.length_b   1.000
_cell.length_c   1.000
_cell.angle_alpha   90.00
_cell.angle_beta   90.00
_cell.angle_gamma   90.00
#
_symmetry.space_group_name_H-M   'P 1'
#
loop_
_entity.id
_entity.type
_entity.pdbx_description
1 polymer ?
#
loop_
_entity_poly.entity_id
_entity_poly.type
_entity_poly.pdbx_seq_one_letter_code
_entity_poly.pdbx_strand_id
1 'polypeptide(L)'
;VSLLNSLPLEKFEVDLLALDPTGIFRDNLPDGLRFVNPPGEMVCQHVRINEGRFWRHVTFKTLCIKLRCIMGNHARGRKSRARMCHTQYYNAVWKRHIPDLPKKYDVAVSYLDGMNYYVIDHVCADKKILWCHNDYNKLDLVPAYDRSYYAKADKVCTISDVCLKSLIDNFPSMDDKLEVVENISSPRIINAQADMTAEMTG
;
A
#
# COMPACT_ATOMS: atom_id res chain seq x y z
N VAL A 1 -4.45 5.15 -10.72
CA VAL A 1 -4.51 6.11 -11.84
C VAL A 1 -5.83 6.86 -11.84
N SER A 2 -7.01 6.18 -11.91
CA SER A 2 -8.33 6.85 -11.99
C SER A 2 -8.58 7.85 -10.86
N LEU A 3 -8.29 7.49 -9.61
CA LEU A 3 -8.41 8.40 -8.47
C LEU A 3 -7.56 9.66 -8.68
N LEU A 4 -6.28 9.51 -9.07
CA LEU A 4 -5.38 10.65 -9.27
C LEU A 4 -5.85 11.59 -10.40
N ASN A 5 -6.42 11.02 -11.47
CA ASN A 5 -7.01 11.82 -12.55
C ASN A 5 -8.33 12.52 -12.17
N SER A 6 -8.93 12.15 -11.05
CA SER A 6 -10.16 12.77 -10.54
C SER A 6 -9.89 13.85 -9.49
N LEU A 7 -8.64 13.99 -9.04
CA LEU A 7 -8.28 15.01 -8.06
C LEU A 7 -8.17 16.40 -8.73
N PRO A 8 -8.72 17.43 -8.12
CA PRO A 8 -8.51 18.81 -8.57
C PRO A 8 -7.12 19.30 -8.17
N LEU A 9 -6.10 18.98 -8.98
CA LEU A 9 -4.69 19.25 -8.69
C LEU A 9 -4.37 20.75 -8.61
N GLU A 10 -5.28 21.61 -9.08
CA GLU A 10 -5.19 23.06 -8.85
C GLU A 10 -5.42 23.46 -7.38
N LYS A 11 -6.02 22.56 -6.58
CA LYS A 11 -6.30 22.76 -5.15
C LYS A 11 -5.38 21.98 -4.22
N PHE A 12 -4.68 20.97 -4.74
CA PHE A 12 -3.85 20.07 -3.95
C PHE A 12 -2.45 19.92 -4.53
N GLU A 13 -1.44 20.03 -3.68
CA GLU A 13 -0.11 19.52 -4.00
C GLU A 13 -0.06 18.02 -3.66
N VAL A 14 0.11 17.19 -4.67
CA VAL A 14 0.09 15.72 -4.50
C VAL A 14 1.47 15.13 -4.71
N ASP A 15 1.98 14.51 -3.63
CA ASP A 15 3.18 13.69 -3.65
C ASP A 15 2.78 12.22 -3.85
N LEU A 16 3.27 11.60 -4.89
CA LEU A 16 3.03 10.19 -5.19
C LEU A 16 4.26 9.36 -4.87
N LEU A 17 4.18 8.50 -3.84
CA LEU A 17 5.17 7.50 -3.53
C LEU A 17 4.73 6.16 -4.14
N ALA A 18 5.48 5.68 -5.13
CA ALA A 18 5.25 4.39 -5.76
C ALA A 18 6.50 3.53 -5.63
N LEU A 19 6.33 2.23 -5.31
CA LEU A 19 7.44 1.27 -5.26
C LEU A 19 8.12 1.09 -6.63
N ASP A 20 7.34 1.23 -7.70
CA ASP A 20 7.81 1.22 -9.08
C ASP A 20 7.26 2.44 -9.83
N PRO A 21 8.05 3.51 -9.94
CA PRO A 21 7.63 4.69 -10.69
C PRO A 21 7.70 4.51 -12.22
N THR A 22 8.19 3.36 -12.71
CA THR A 22 8.35 3.06 -14.15
C THR A 22 7.26 2.15 -14.68
N GLY A 23 6.17 1.96 -13.92
CA GLY A 23 5.06 1.10 -14.31
C GLY A 23 4.34 1.57 -15.59
N ILE A 24 3.72 0.64 -16.29
CA ILE A 24 3.01 0.84 -17.57
C ILE A 24 1.92 1.94 -17.53
N PHE A 25 1.44 2.29 -16.35
CA PHE A 25 0.42 3.33 -16.17
C PHE A 25 0.99 4.72 -15.91
N ARG A 26 2.31 4.89 -15.98
CA ARG A 26 2.95 6.18 -15.70
C ARG A 26 2.46 7.28 -16.64
N ASP A 27 2.34 6.97 -17.92
CA ASP A 27 1.94 7.93 -18.96
C ASP A 27 0.45 8.31 -18.88
N ASN A 28 -0.33 7.54 -18.08
CA ASN A 28 -1.74 7.84 -17.81
C ASN A 28 -1.96 8.65 -16.53
N LEU A 29 -0.89 9.04 -15.84
CA LEU A 29 -0.98 9.90 -14.66
C LEU A 29 -1.19 11.36 -15.08
N PRO A 30 -1.94 12.13 -14.28
CA PRO A 30 -2.11 13.56 -14.58
C PRO A 30 -0.81 14.33 -14.36
N ASP A 31 -0.66 15.41 -15.12
CA ASP A 31 0.41 16.38 -14.89
C ASP A 31 0.25 17.06 -13.52
N GLY A 32 1.36 17.50 -12.92
CA GLY A 32 1.35 18.21 -11.65
C GLY A 32 1.57 17.30 -10.42
N LEU A 33 1.67 15.99 -10.60
CA LEU A 33 2.08 15.09 -9.53
C LEU A 33 3.59 15.18 -9.29
N ARG A 34 3.99 15.26 -8.02
CA ARG A 34 5.39 15.12 -7.63
C ARG A 34 5.69 13.69 -7.20
N PHE A 35 6.60 13.04 -7.92
CA PHE A 35 7.06 11.70 -7.55
C PHE A 35 8.04 11.75 -6.39
N VAL A 36 7.77 10.96 -5.36
CA VAL A 36 8.64 10.76 -4.21
C VAL A 36 9.30 9.40 -4.33
N ASN A 37 10.61 9.36 -4.27
CA ASN A 37 11.34 8.09 -4.31
C ASN A 37 11.13 7.31 -3.01
N PRO A 38 10.78 6.03 -3.07
CA PRO A 38 10.68 5.20 -1.89
C PRO A 38 12.07 5.01 -1.26
N PRO A 39 12.17 4.96 0.08
CA PRO A 39 13.41 4.59 0.76
C PRO A 39 13.93 3.24 0.26
N GLY A 40 15.26 3.10 0.13
CA GLY A 40 15.88 1.87 -0.34
C GLY A 40 15.53 0.64 0.50
N GLU A 41 15.42 0.83 1.81
CA GLU A 41 14.97 -0.19 2.75
C GLU A 41 13.55 -0.68 2.46
N MET A 42 12.65 0.24 2.11
CA MET A 42 11.28 -0.08 1.72
C MET A 42 11.25 -0.88 0.41
N VAL A 43 12.06 -0.51 -0.57
CA VAL A 43 12.23 -1.30 -1.80
C VAL A 43 12.74 -2.70 -1.46
N CYS A 44 13.76 -2.82 -0.63
CA CYS A 44 14.30 -4.12 -0.20
C CYS A 44 13.29 -4.96 0.59
N GLN A 45 12.37 -4.34 1.33
CA GLN A 45 11.28 -5.06 2.01
C GLN A 45 10.33 -5.73 1.01
N HIS A 46 9.89 -5.01 -0.01
CA HIS A 46 8.83 -5.44 -0.92
C HIS A 46 9.31 -6.22 -2.14
N VAL A 47 10.49 -5.90 -2.65
CA VAL A 47 11.04 -6.51 -3.86
C VAL A 47 11.76 -7.83 -3.55
N ARG A 48 11.66 -8.81 -4.44
CA ARG A 48 12.31 -10.12 -4.28
C ARG A 48 13.83 -10.01 -4.53
N ILE A 49 14.62 -10.89 -3.89
CA ILE A 49 16.08 -10.92 -4.06
C ILE A 49 16.52 -11.21 -5.51
N ASN A 50 15.71 -11.94 -6.27
CA ASN A 50 16.00 -12.25 -7.67
C ASN A 50 15.66 -11.12 -8.65
N GLU A 51 15.11 -10.01 -8.18
CA GLU A 51 14.79 -8.85 -9.00
C GLU A 51 15.94 -7.84 -9.00
N GLY A 52 16.30 -7.32 -10.17
CA GLY A 52 17.40 -6.35 -10.32
C GLY A 52 17.21 -5.08 -9.49
N ARG A 53 15.95 -4.68 -9.21
CA ARG A 53 15.64 -3.53 -8.34
C ARG A 53 16.12 -3.72 -6.91
N PHE A 54 16.08 -4.95 -6.37
CA PHE A 54 16.59 -5.25 -5.04
C PHE A 54 18.10 -4.87 -4.96
N TRP A 55 18.89 -5.30 -5.93
CA TRP A 55 20.35 -5.09 -5.96
C TRP A 55 20.78 -3.65 -6.15
N ARG A 56 19.90 -2.77 -6.67
CA ARG A 56 20.15 -1.33 -6.76
C ARG A 56 20.06 -0.60 -5.42
N HIS A 57 19.31 -1.16 -4.46
CA HIS A 57 19.04 -0.55 -3.16
C HIS A 57 19.60 -1.35 -1.98
N VAL A 58 20.17 -2.52 -2.24
CA VAL A 58 20.66 -3.41 -1.20
C VAL A 58 21.91 -2.83 -0.51
N THR A 59 21.90 -2.92 0.81
CA THR A 59 23.07 -2.73 1.66
C THR A 59 23.34 -4.04 2.42
N PHE A 60 24.51 -4.20 3.01
CA PHE A 60 24.79 -5.38 3.85
C PHE A 60 23.76 -5.56 4.96
N LYS A 61 23.36 -4.45 5.61
CA LYS A 61 22.30 -4.44 6.64
C LYS A 61 20.97 -4.94 6.09
N THR A 62 20.49 -4.38 4.97
CA THR A 62 19.20 -4.77 4.39
C THR A 62 19.20 -6.20 3.88
N LEU A 63 20.32 -6.67 3.35
CA LEU A 63 20.48 -8.08 2.96
C LEU A 63 20.35 -9.02 4.16
N CYS A 64 21.03 -8.73 5.27
CA CYS A 64 20.92 -9.51 6.51
C CYS A 64 19.49 -9.55 7.05
N ILE A 65 18.78 -8.40 7.03
CA ILE A 65 17.39 -8.32 7.46
C ILE A 65 16.51 -9.17 6.54
N LYS A 66 16.70 -9.07 5.22
CA LYS A 66 15.93 -9.84 4.24
C LYS A 66 16.12 -11.35 4.41
N LEU A 67 17.37 -11.79 4.56
CA LEU A 67 17.68 -13.21 4.81
C LEU A 67 17.08 -13.70 6.13
N ARG A 68 17.16 -12.90 7.20
CA ARG A 68 16.50 -13.20 8.48
C ARG A 68 14.98 -13.35 8.30
N CYS A 69 14.34 -12.47 7.50
CA CYS A 69 12.92 -12.58 7.21
C CYS A 69 12.59 -13.86 6.47
N ILE A 70 13.38 -14.24 5.45
CA ILE A 70 13.16 -15.47 4.67
C ILE A 70 13.31 -16.70 5.57
N MET A 71 14.40 -16.77 6.34
CA MET A 71 14.63 -17.89 7.27
C MET A 71 13.56 -17.97 8.33
N GLY A 72 13.18 -16.83 8.92
CA GLY A 72 12.12 -16.79 9.95
C GLY A 72 10.75 -17.18 9.41
N ASN A 73 10.44 -16.83 8.17
CA ASN A 73 9.21 -17.24 7.50
C ASN A 73 9.20 -18.77 7.23
N HIS A 74 10.33 -19.34 6.82
CA HIS A 74 10.48 -20.78 6.64
C HIS A 74 10.39 -21.54 7.96
N ALA A 75 11.10 -21.10 9.01
CA ALA A 75 11.13 -21.75 10.32
C ALA A 75 9.75 -21.76 11.01
N ARG A 76 8.92 -20.77 10.72
CA ARG A 76 7.57 -20.70 11.30
C ARG A 76 6.59 -21.73 10.74
N GLY A 77 6.89 -22.38 9.61
CA GLY A 77 6.18 -23.53 9.04
C GLY A 77 4.64 -23.40 9.02
N ARG A 78 3.99 -24.07 8.16
CA ARG A 78 2.55 -24.01 7.81
C ARG A 78 1.52 -24.35 8.93
N LYS A 79 1.87 -24.41 10.20
CA LYS A 79 1.05 -25.12 11.21
C LYS A 79 0.21 -24.29 12.18
N SER A 80 -0.02 -23.00 12.02
CA SER A 80 -0.88 -22.29 12.98
C SER A 80 -1.65 -21.12 12.35
N ARG A 81 -2.98 -21.14 12.45
CA ARG A 81 -3.90 -20.02 12.13
C ARG A 81 -3.64 -18.73 12.94
N ALA A 82 -2.82 -18.80 13.98
CA ALA A 82 -2.48 -17.65 14.83
C ALA A 82 -1.21 -16.90 14.34
N ARG A 83 -0.71 -17.19 13.15
CA ARG A 83 0.55 -16.63 12.65
C ARG A 83 0.29 -15.46 11.73
N MET A 84 1.01 -14.37 12.00
CA MET A 84 1.13 -13.26 11.06
C MET A 84 1.36 -13.79 9.65
N CYS A 85 0.61 -13.32 8.68
CA CYS A 85 0.90 -13.57 7.28
C CYS A 85 2.27 -13.00 6.91
N HIS A 86 2.75 -13.35 5.74
CA HIS A 86 4.05 -12.90 5.24
C HIS A 86 4.20 -11.37 5.32
N THR A 87 3.21 -10.61 4.86
CA THR A 87 3.24 -9.14 4.84
C THR A 87 3.34 -8.54 6.24
N GLN A 88 2.52 -9.01 7.18
CA GLN A 88 2.54 -8.55 8.57
C GLN A 88 3.87 -8.89 9.26
N TYR A 89 4.39 -10.11 9.04
CA TYR A 89 5.68 -10.50 9.59
C TYR A 89 6.83 -9.66 9.04
N TYR A 90 6.86 -9.43 7.72
CA TYR A 90 7.87 -8.56 7.12
C TYR A 90 7.78 -7.15 7.68
N ASN A 91 6.58 -6.59 7.80
CA ASN A 91 6.42 -5.29 8.42
C ASN A 91 6.93 -5.28 9.87
N ALA A 92 6.58 -6.26 10.68
CA ALA A 92 7.03 -6.33 12.08
C ALA A 92 8.57 -6.34 12.23
N VAL A 93 9.27 -6.95 11.27
CA VAL A 93 10.75 -6.98 11.26
C VAL A 93 11.32 -5.69 10.69
N TRP A 94 10.78 -5.18 9.58
CA TRP A 94 11.37 -4.09 8.82
C TRP A 94 11.08 -2.70 9.38
N LYS A 95 9.94 -2.50 10.05
CA LYS A 95 9.47 -1.18 10.49
C LYS A 95 10.48 -0.32 11.24
N ARG A 96 11.44 -0.92 11.95
CA ARG A 96 12.51 -0.20 12.68
C ARG A 96 13.71 0.14 11.80
N HIS A 97 13.70 -0.27 10.56
CA HIS A 97 14.82 -0.14 9.65
C HIS A 97 14.50 0.73 8.44
N ILE A 98 13.24 1.05 8.22
CA ILE A 98 12.78 1.96 7.18
C ILE A 98 12.79 3.37 7.75
N PRO A 99 13.36 4.36 7.07
CA PRO A 99 13.35 5.74 7.52
C PRO A 99 11.97 6.38 7.36
N ASP A 100 11.71 7.39 8.18
CA ASP A 100 10.53 8.24 8.04
C ASP A 100 10.61 9.09 6.78
N LEU A 101 9.45 9.42 6.22
CA LEU A 101 9.37 10.38 5.12
C LEU A 101 9.65 11.79 5.67
N PRO A 102 10.61 12.55 5.08
CA PRO A 102 11.13 13.76 5.71
C PRO A 102 10.15 14.96 5.66
N LYS A 103 9.05 14.85 4.91
CA LYS A 103 8.03 15.92 4.77
C LYS A 103 6.84 15.63 5.66
N LYS A 104 6.27 16.69 6.26
CA LYS A 104 4.93 16.65 6.87
C LYS A 104 3.86 16.94 5.82
N TYR A 105 2.73 16.25 5.92
CA TYR A 105 1.58 16.37 5.03
C TYR A 105 0.32 16.75 5.83
N ASP A 106 -0.63 17.42 5.18
CA ASP A 106 -1.96 17.61 5.75
C ASP A 106 -2.72 16.29 5.77
N VAL A 107 -2.61 15.52 4.67
CA VAL A 107 -3.26 14.22 4.52
C VAL A 107 -2.29 13.21 3.92
N ALA A 108 -2.22 12.03 4.50
CA ALA A 108 -1.52 10.87 3.94
C ALA A 108 -2.54 9.77 3.61
N VAL A 109 -2.49 9.30 2.36
CA VAL A 109 -3.39 8.25 1.87
C VAL A 109 -2.59 7.01 1.50
N SER A 110 -2.91 5.87 2.11
CA SER A 110 -2.43 4.58 1.64
C SER A 110 -3.49 3.95 0.74
N TYR A 111 -3.20 3.86 -0.55
CA TYR A 111 -4.12 3.31 -1.54
C TYR A 111 -3.91 1.80 -1.81
N LEU A 112 -2.98 1.16 -1.10
CA LEU A 112 -2.70 -0.28 -1.18
C LEU A 112 -2.58 -0.88 0.22
N ASP A 113 -3.21 -2.01 0.45
CA ASP A 113 -3.19 -2.71 1.73
C ASP A 113 -1.78 -2.91 2.31
N GLY A 114 -0.81 -3.26 1.46
CA GLY A 114 0.58 -3.46 1.88
C GLY A 114 1.32 -2.18 2.31
N MET A 115 0.80 -1.00 1.99
CA MET A 115 1.40 0.30 2.33
C MET A 115 0.82 0.93 3.58
N ASN A 116 -0.27 0.39 4.12
CA ASN A 116 -0.95 0.89 5.32
C ASN A 116 0.01 1.03 6.50
N TYR A 117 0.89 0.06 6.69
CA TYR A 117 1.87 0.05 7.78
C TYR A 117 2.88 1.19 7.63
N TYR A 118 3.37 1.43 6.41
CA TYR A 118 4.34 2.50 6.15
C TYR A 118 3.72 3.88 6.42
N VAL A 119 2.50 4.11 5.96
CA VAL A 119 1.81 5.38 6.19
C VAL A 119 1.61 5.65 7.70
N ILE A 120 1.26 4.61 8.46
CA ILE A 120 1.07 4.77 9.91
C ILE A 120 2.39 4.99 10.65
N ASP A 121 3.42 4.20 10.33
CA ASP A 121 4.67 4.20 11.11
C ASP A 121 5.66 5.31 10.66
N HIS A 122 5.66 5.72 9.38
CA HIS A 122 6.75 6.49 8.77
C HIS A 122 6.34 7.76 8.03
N VAL A 123 5.05 8.08 7.95
CA VAL A 123 4.59 9.32 7.31
C VAL A 123 4.02 10.25 8.37
N CYS A 124 4.60 11.44 8.50
CA CYS A 124 4.05 12.49 9.35
C CYS A 124 2.92 13.19 8.60
N ALA A 125 1.69 13.09 9.10
CA ALA A 125 0.52 13.75 8.53
C ALA A 125 -0.51 14.09 9.61
N ASP A 126 -1.28 15.16 9.38
CA ASP A 126 -2.35 15.57 10.30
C ASP A 126 -3.56 14.63 10.20
N LYS A 127 -3.81 14.04 9.01
CA LYS A 127 -4.82 13.02 8.76
C LYS A 127 -4.25 11.83 8.01
N LYS A 128 -4.65 10.62 8.39
CA LYS A 128 -4.22 9.38 7.74
C LYS A 128 -5.41 8.56 7.31
N ILE A 129 -5.49 8.28 6.02
CA ILE A 129 -6.55 7.49 5.40
C ILE A 129 -5.92 6.21 4.85
N LEU A 130 -6.46 5.07 5.23
CA LEU A 130 -6.02 3.77 4.77
C LEU A 130 -7.07 3.15 3.86
N TRP A 131 -6.64 2.39 2.86
CA TRP A 131 -7.53 1.65 1.97
C TRP A 131 -7.36 0.15 2.15
N CYS A 132 -8.48 -0.58 2.16
CA CYS A 132 -8.55 -2.02 2.05
C CYS A 132 -9.39 -2.37 0.81
N HIS A 133 -8.74 -2.76 -0.27
CA HIS A 133 -9.37 -3.05 -1.56
C HIS A 133 -9.96 -4.45 -1.66
N ASN A 134 -9.76 -5.28 -0.65
CA ASN A 134 -10.12 -6.68 -0.69
C ASN A 134 -11.09 -7.04 0.44
N ASP A 135 -11.81 -8.13 0.25
CA ASP A 135 -12.51 -8.78 1.35
C ASP A 135 -11.48 -9.25 2.39
N TYR A 136 -11.49 -8.60 3.57
CA TYR A 136 -10.50 -8.84 4.62
C TYR A 136 -10.43 -10.31 5.04
N ASN A 137 -11.55 -11.04 5.01
CA ASN A 137 -11.61 -12.45 5.35
C ASN A 137 -10.80 -13.34 4.37
N LYS A 138 -10.50 -12.85 3.16
CA LYS A 138 -9.74 -13.58 2.14
C LYS A 138 -8.24 -13.27 2.15
N LEU A 139 -7.80 -12.31 2.97
CA LEU A 139 -6.41 -11.84 2.96
C LEU A 139 -5.46 -12.69 3.83
N ASP A 140 -5.96 -13.67 4.57
CA ASP A 140 -5.19 -14.49 5.53
C ASP A 140 -4.37 -13.63 6.52
N LEU A 141 -4.91 -12.46 6.88
CA LEU A 141 -4.32 -11.52 7.82
C LEU A 141 -4.74 -11.84 9.26
N VAL A 142 -3.93 -11.43 10.22
CA VAL A 142 -4.24 -11.54 11.66
C VAL A 142 -4.85 -10.22 12.13
N PRO A 143 -6.17 -10.17 12.43
CA PRO A 143 -6.85 -8.92 12.78
C PRO A 143 -6.26 -8.21 13.99
N ALA A 144 -5.77 -8.97 14.99
CA ALA A 144 -5.15 -8.40 16.18
C ALA A 144 -3.90 -7.56 15.86
N TYR A 145 -3.16 -7.90 14.80
CA TYR A 145 -2.03 -7.10 14.33
C TYR A 145 -2.50 -5.82 13.66
N ASP A 146 -3.42 -5.91 12.72
CA ASP A 146 -3.88 -4.78 11.92
C ASP A 146 -4.72 -3.79 12.73
N ARG A 147 -5.40 -4.26 13.78
CA ARG A 147 -6.16 -3.40 14.71
C ARG A 147 -5.32 -2.26 15.25
N SER A 148 -4.06 -2.51 15.56
CA SER A 148 -3.14 -1.49 16.09
C SER A 148 -2.80 -0.40 15.05
N TYR A 149 -2.89 -0.71 13.78
CA TYR A 149 -2.67 0.22 12.66
C TYR A 149 -3.96 0.96 12.29
N TYR A 150 -5.05 0.25 12.12
CA TYR A 150 -6.35 0.85 11.79
C TYR A 150 -6.85 1.80 12.90
N ALA A 151 -6.56 1.48 14.17
CA ALA A 151 -6.89 2.37 15.28
C ALA A 151 -6.21 3.75 15.20
N LYS A 152 -5.03 3.84 14.59
CA LYS A 152 -4.27 5.09 14.40
C LYS A 152 -4.68 5.87 13.15
N ALA A 153 -5.44 5.27 12.25
CA ALA A 153 -5.98 5.96 11.10
C ALA A 153 -7.17 6.84 11.48
N ASP A 154 -7.38 7.92 10.75
CA ASP A 154 -8.59 8.75 10.85
C ASP A 154 -9.76 8.09 10.12
N LYS A 155 -9.49 7.48 8.96
CA LYS A 155 -10.46 6.71 8.17
C LYS A 155 -9.82 5.45 7.60
N VAL A 156 -10.63 4.41 7.46
CA VAL A 156 -10.29 3.18 6.73
C VAL A 156 -11.35 2.97 5.66
N CYS A 157 -10.96 3.16 4.41
CA CYS A 157 -11.85 3.05 3.26
C CYS A 157 -11.82 1.65 2.67
N THR A 158 -12.94 1.23 2.13
CA THR A 158 -13.06 0.01 1.33
C THR A 158 -13.92 0.27 0.10
N ILE A 159 -14.04 -0.71 -0.80
CA ILE A 159 -14.58 -0.51 -2.16
C ILE A 159 -16.02 -0.98 -2.35
N SER A 160 -16.62 -1.64 -1.36
CA SER A 160 -17.97 -2.18 -1.45
C SER A 160 -18.54 -2.52 -0.07
N ASP A 161 -19.88 -2.66 0.01
CA ASP A 161 -20.57 -3.07 1.23
C ASP A 161 -20.15 -4.47 1.70
N VAL A 162 -19.83 -5.37 0.79
CA VAL A 162 -19.33 -6.72 1.12
C VAL A 162 -17.98 -6.63 1.84
N CYS A 163 -17.07 -5.80 1.34
CA CYS A 163 -15.78 -5.56 1.96
C CYS A 163 -15.94 -4.79 3.28
N LEU A 164 -16.87 -3.83 3.36
CA LEU A 164 -17.19 -3.12 4.60
C LEU A 164 -17.65 -4.09 5.68
N LYS A 165 -18.60 -4.97 5.37
CA LYS A 165 -19.07 -5.98 6.30
C LYS A 165 -17.93 -6.85 6.83
N SER A 166 -17.04 -7.29 5.95
CA SER A 166 -15.85 -8.05 6.34
C SER A 166 -14.94 -7.28 7.30
N LEU A 167 -14.78 -5.95 7.12
CA LEU A 167 -14.03 -5.11 8.04
C LEU A 167 -14.76 -4.96 9.39
N ILE A 168 -16.06 -4.71 9.40
CA ILE A 168 -16.86 -4.60 10.63
C ILE A 168 -16.77 -5.90 11.45
N ASP A 169 -16.90 -7.05 10.80
CA ASP A 169 -16.83 -8.37 11.45
C ASP A 169 -15.47 -8.59 12.14
N ASN A 170 -14.37 -8.07 11.59
CA ASN A 170 -13.03 -8.21 12.15
C ASN A 170 -12.63 -7.06 13.11
N PHE A 171 -13.25 -5.89 12.95
CA PHE A 171 -12.92 -4.66 13.70
C PHE A 171 -14.18 -3.93 14.22
N PRO A 172 -15.03 -4.60 15.02
CA PRO A 172 -16.35 -4.07 15.41
C PRO A 172 -16.29 -2.78 16.24
N SER A 173 -15.12 -2.44 16.80
CA SER A 173 -14.93 -1.20 17.58
C SER A 173 -14.49 0.00 16.74
N MET A 174 -14.52 -0.10 15.41
CA MET A 174 -14.00 0.91 14.48
C MET A 174 -15.03 1.38 13.47
N ASP A 175 -16.31 1.09 13.66
CA ASP A 175 -17.40 1.39 12.71
C ASP A 175 -17.43 2.87 12.31
N ASP A 176 -17.13 3.78 13.23
CA ASP A 176 -17.09 5.23 13.01
C ASP A 176 -15.98 5.67 12.04
N LYS A 177 -14.98 4.80 11.83
CA LYS A 177 -13.85 5.05 10.93
C LYS A 177 -13.97 4.35 9.59
N LEU A 178 -14.81 3.31 9.49
CA LEU A 178 -14.97 2.51 8.28
C LEU A 178 -15.91 3.21 7.29
N GLU A 179 -15.52 3.25 6.02
CA GLU A 179 -16.29 3.94 4.98
C GLU A 179 -16.16 3.23 3.63
N VAL A 180 -17.26 3.16 2.89
CA VAL A 180 -17.24 2.68 1.51
C VAL A 180 -16.94 3.85 0.58
N VAL A 181 -15.87 3.71 -0.19
CA VAL A 181 -15.52 4.60 -1.29
C VAL A 181 -15.30 3.73 -2.52
N GLU A 182 -16.27 3.69 -3.39
CA GLU A 182 -16.23 2.86 -4.59
C GLU A 182 -15.06 3.24 -5.50
N ASN A 183 -14.57 2.27 -6.27
CA ASN A 183 -13.52 2.52 -7.23
C ASN A 183 -13.98 3.49 -8.32
N ILE A 184 -13.21 4.54 -8.51
CA ILE A 184 -13.46 5.51 -9.57
C ILE A 184 -13.06 4.92 -10.91
N SER A 185 -13.99 4.82 -11.84
CA SER A 185 -13.72 4.48 -13.23
C SER A 185 -13.55 5.76 -14.05
N SER A 186 -12.37 5.96 -14.62
CA SER A 186 -12.11 7.10 -15.48
C SER A 186 -12.44 6.76 -16.95
N PRO A 187 -13.42 7.43 -17.58
CA PRO A 187 -13.72 7.22 -19.00
C PRO A 187 -12.48 7.45 -19.89
N ARG A 188 -11.64 8.42 -19.54
CA ARG A 188 -10.38 8.71 -20.27
C ARG A 188 -9.45 7.50 -20.32
N ILE A 189 -9.32 6.76 -19.20
CA ILE A 189 -8.45 5.58 -19.13
C ILE A 189 -9.06 4.42 -19.90
N ILE A 190 -10.37 4.22 -19.78
CA ILE A 190 -11.10 3.17 -20.51
C ILE A 190 -10.96 3.39 -22.02
N ASN A 191 -11.15 4.62 -22.50
CA ASN A 191 -11.02 4.95 -23.90
C ASN A 191 -9.57 4.79 -24.39
N ALA A 192 -8.57 5.26 -23.64
CA ALA A 192 -7.16 5.08 -23.99
C ALA A 192 -6.77 3.58 -24.09
N GLN A 193 -7.29 2.72 -23.22
CA GLN A 193 -7.05 1.28 -23.30
C GLN A 193 -7.77 0.64 -24.50
N ALA A 194 -8.97 1.09 -24.82
CA ALA A 194 -9.70 0.62 -25.99
C ALA A 194 -8.96 0.97 -27.30
N ASP A 195 -8.44 2.20 -27.41
CA ASP A 195 -7.67 2.65 -28.57
C ASP A 195 -6.37 1.83 -28.75
N MET A 196 -5.62 1.58 -27.68
CA MET A 196 -4.42 0.75 -27.72
C MET A 196 -4.73 -0.69 -28.15
N THR A 197 -5.87 -1.23 -27.76
CA THR A 197 -6.27 -2.59 -28.16
C THR A 197 -6.68 -2.64 -29.64
N ALA A 198 -7.31 -1.60 -30.16
CA ALA A 198 -7.69 -1.49 -31.56
C ALA A 198 -6.44 -1.40 -32.48
N GLU A 199 -5.40 -0.68 -32.07
CA GLU A 199 -4.13 -0.58 -32.83
C GLU A 199 -3.35 -1.92 -32.86
N MET A 200 -3.49 -2.77 -31.84
CA MET A 200 -2.83 -4.09 -31.80
C MET A 200 -3.55 -5.17 -32.62
N THR A 201 -4.80 -4.95 -33.00
CA THR A 201 -5.64 -5.93 -33.72
C THR A 201 -5.88 -5.57 -35.18
N GLY A 202 -5.43 -4.42 -35.65
CA GLY A 202 -5.45 -3.97 -37.06
C GLY A 202 -4.12 -4.19 -37.75
#